data_60f8cc47e6028dccbd1f326b45a2ab43
#
_entry.id   60f8cc47e6028dccbd1f326b45a2ab43
#
_cell.length_a   1.000
_cell.length_b   1.000
_cell.length_c   1.000
_cell.angle_alpha   90.00
_cell.angle_beta   90.00
_cell.angle_gamma   90.00
#
_symmetry.space_group_name_H-M   'P 1'
#
loop_
_entity.id
_entity.type
_entity.pdbx_description
1 polymer ?
#
loop_
_entity_poly.entity_id
_entity_poly.type
_entity_poly.pdbx_seq_one_letter_code
_entity_poly.pdbx_strand_id
1 'polypeptide(L)'
;MAKETIIGRKAEKELLDRIFQSKKSEFVAVYGRRRVGKSYLVNEFFRNRVLFSVVGTYVKDEEKDYETYRKFQLLHFYDSLILAGLDPKHSQPDNWREAFLLLRVLLSGKKNRRKVVFIDELPWLAGPQSSELISELGYFWNSWADSQRNIILIVCGSATSWMLDNVIRDYGGLHGRLTEKIKLLPFTLAECEQFYKREGFHMSRYEIALSYMVFGGVPFYMGKLRNDLTLTDNIDRLFFAEDNIHQEFKDVYAGLYSSKEKYVEIVKALGRKFYGMTQSEIMEATGLKSGGTFSKLLDNLFESGIIRKYPRYGKERVETVYQLTDFFSLFYLRFIDGIQNKSGMWHTINRTGKFYSWAGETFELLCVSHLKQLQEALHIYSVDRNFCWSGKTQDGAGAQIDLVLVSDASRTDYLCEMKFSESVFAMTAEYNHNIRRKIAAFEESPQHDKTHSIQVAMVASFGLAKGENTDIVNHVVSLDDLFGSR
;
A
#
# COMPACT_ATOMS: atom_id res chain seq x y z
N MET A 1 8.10 25.88 8.11
CA MET A 1 9.04 25.45 7.03
C MET A 1 9.11 23.93 6.83
N ALA A 2 9.21 23.06 7.86
CA ALA A 2 9.27 21.60 7.64
C ALA A 2 8.02 20.97 6.99
N LYS A 3 6.85 21.61 7.07
CA LYS A 3 5.59 21.12 6.47
C LYS A 3 5.56 21.22 4.93
N GLU A 4 6.32 22.11 4.31
CA GLU A 4 6.32 22.34 2.86
C GLU A 4 7.11 21.26 2.09
N THR A 5 8.00 20.52 2.75
CA THR A 5 8.79 19.47 2.11
C THR A 5 8.06 18.15 1.98
N ILE A 6 7.07 17.88 2.84
CA ILE A 6 6.27 16.65 2.81
C ILE A 6 5.08 16.85 1.86
N ILE A 7 5.11 16.16 0.73
CA ILE A 7 4.02 16.17 -0.26
C ILE A 7 2.82 15.43 0.32
N GLY A 8 1.63 16.00 0.11
CA GLY A 8 0.38 15.38 0.54
C GLY A 8 0.35 15.06 2.03
N ARG A 9 -0.01 13.85 2.36
CA ARG A 9 0.00 13.30 3.73
C ARG A 9 -0.72 14.21 4.74
N LYS A 10 -1.84 14.80 4.32
CA LYS A 10 -2.55 15.80 5.14
C LYS A 10 -3.01 15.20 6.47
N ALA A 11 -3.65 14.04 6.42
CA ALA A 11 -4.16 13.36 7.61
C ALA A 11 -3.02 12.94 8.56
N GLU A 12 -1.93 12.39 8.01
CA GLU A 12 -0.78 11.96 8.81
C GLU A 12 -0.06 13.16 9.44
N LYS A 13 0.08 14.28 8.70
CA LYS A 13 0.66 15.53 9.23
C LYS A 13 -0.18 16.12 10.35
N GLU A 14 -1.49 16.17 10.20
CA GLU A 14 -2.43 16.66 11.22
C GLU A 14 -2.36 15.78 12.48
N LEU A 15 -2.28 14.46 12.31
CA LEU A 15 -2.13 13.50 13.39
C LEU A 15 -0.79 13.70 14.12
N LEU A 16 0.32 13.80 13.40
CA LEU A 16 1.65 14.03 13.99
C LEU A 16 1.74 15.39 14.69
N ASP A 17 1.08 16.44 14.18
CA ASP A 17 0.96 17.74 14.88
C ASP A 17 0.21 17.59 16.21
N ARG A 18 -0.92 16.89 16.22
CA ARG A 18 -1.70 16.61 17.44
C ARG A 18 -0.85 15.86 18.48
N ILE A 19 -0.12 14.84 18.04
CA ILE A 19 0.81 14.07 18.86
C ILE A 19 1.90 14.98 19.46
N PHE A 20 2.49 15.85 18.64
CA PHE A 20 3.56 16.74 19.09
C PHE A 20 3.07 17.78 20.11
N GLN A 21 1.83 18.24 19.99
CA GLN A 21 1.22 19.21 20.89
C GLN A 21 0.58 18.58 22.13
N SER A 22 0.45 17.28 22.18
CA SER A 22 -0.12 16.54 23.31
C SER A 22 0.65 16.84 24.62
N LYS A 23 -0.03 16.76 25.75
CA LYS A 23 0.56 16.96 27.11
C LYS A 23 0.88 15.64 27.81
N LYS A 24 0.82 14.52 27.10
CA LYS A 24 1.15 13.17 27.58
C LYS A 24 2.26 12.56 26.74
N SER A 25 2.87 11.48 27.22
CA SER A 25 3.75 10.66 26.39
C SER A 25 2.92 9.95 25.32
N GLU A 26 3.50 9.81 24.12
CA GLU A 26 2.84 9.21 22.98
C GLU A 26 3.69 8.06 22.41
N PHE A 27 3.06 6.91 22.18
CA PHE A 27 3.71 5.78 21.56
C PHE A 27 3.04 5.50 20.20
N VAL A 28 3.78 5.73 19.14
CA VAL A 28 3.26 5.74 17.77
C VAL A 28 3.92 4.62 16.95
N ALA A 29 3.12 3.81 16.29
CA ALA A 29 3.60 2.85 15.30
C ALA A 29 3.33 3.35 13.88
N VAL A 30 4.38 3.46 13.05
CA VAL A 30 4.29 3.79 11.61
C VAL A 30 4.64 2.55 10.81
N TYR A 31 3.69 2.06 10.01
CA TYR A 31 3.87 0.81 9.25
C TYR A 31 3.25 0.90 7.86
N GLY A 32 3.52 -0.07 7.03
CA GLY A 32 3.07 -0.13 5.63
C GLY A 32 4.18 -0.65 4.72
N ARG A 33 3.84 -0.85 3.44
CA ARG A 33 4.77 -1.45 2.48
C ARG A 33 6.12 -0.71 2.40
N ARG A 34 7.13 -1.41 1.93
CA ARG A 34 8.45 -0.82 1.67
C ARG A 34 8.33 0.31 0.64
N ARG A 35 9.15 1.37 0.77
CA ARG A 35 9.35 2.48 -0.18
C ARG A 35 8.22 3.52 -0.28
N VAL A 36 7.21 3.48 0.60
CA VAL A 36 6.13 4.49 0.65
C VAL A 36 6.50 5.78 1.40
N GLY A 37 7.72 5.86 1.96
CA GLY A 37 8.22 7.07 2.61
C GLY A 37 7.97 7.16 4.12
N LYS A 38 7.88 6.03 4.85
CA LYS A 38 7.68 6.01 6.31
C LYS A 38 8.75 6.79 7.06
N SER A 39 10.01 6.40 6.90
CA SER A 39 11.16 7.06 7.53
C SER A 39 11.29 8.52 7.10
N TYR A 40 11.01 8.81 5.82
CA TYR A 40 11.00 10.16 5.28
C TYR A 40 9.96 11.04 5.99
N LEU A 41 8.72 10.54 6.15
CA LEU A 41 7.65 11.27 6.84
C LEU A 41 8.06 11.65 8.26
N VAL A 42 8.60 10.70 9.04
CA VAL A 42 9.00 10.95 10.44
C VAL A 42 10.18 11.91 10.50
N ASN A 43 11.24 11.65 9.71
CA ASN A 43 12.45 12.47 9.72
C ASN A 43 12.17 13.91 9.25
N GLU A 44 11.37 14.10 8.19
CA GLU A 44 11.05 15.44 7.69
C GLU A 44 10.08 16.18 8.59
N PHE A 45 9.10 15.48 9.19
CA PHE A 45 8.16 16.12 10.09
C PHE A 45 8.83 16.62 11.38
N PHE A 46 9.69 15.80 11.97
CA PHE A 46 10.35 16.13 13.23
C PHE A 46 11.73 16.80 13.06
N ARG A 47 12.43 16.59 11.94
CA ARG A 47 13.77 17.17 11.63
C ARG A 47 14.64 17.36 12.90
N ASN A 48 14.98 18.58 13.22
CA ASN A 48 15.83 18.97 14.36
C ASN A 48 15.19 18.70 15.74
N ARG A 49 14.03 18.06 15.80
CA ARG A 49 13.31 17.76 17.07
C ARG A 49 13.51 16.31 17.50
N VAL A 50 14.06 15.46 16.63
CA VAL A 50 14.43 14.08 16.99
C VAL A 50 15.63 14.16 17.92
N LEU A 51 15.47 13.64 19.14
CA LEU A 51 16.51 13.64 20.15
C LEU A 51 17.36 12.39 20.11
N PHE A 52 16.74 11.26 19.78
CA PHE A 52 17.41 9.97 19.58
C PHE A 52 16.81 9.29 18.38
N SER A 53 17.65 8.75 17.52
CA SER A 53 17.23 7.93 16.37
C SER A 53 18.18 6.75 16.21
N VAL A 54 17.60 5.57 15.95
CA VAL A 54 18.34 4.37 15.58
C VAL A 54 17.62 3.64 14.44
N VAL A 55 18.40 3.02 13.55
CA VAL A 55 17.88 2.26 12.43
C VAL A 55 18.31 0.80 12.59
N GLY A 56 17.35 -0.12 12.61
CA GLY A 56 17.63 -1.55 12.54
C GLY A 56 18.28 -1.94 11.21
N THR A 57 19.35 -2.70 11.25
CA THR A 57 20.12 -3.07 10.06
C THR A 57 19.88 -4.53 9.69
N TYR A 58 19.60 -4.77 8.40
CA TYR A 58 19.53 -6.12 7.87
C TYR A 58 20.92 -6.75 7.82
N VAL A 59 21.10 -7.90 8.46
CA VAL A 59 22.35 -8.68 8.40
C VAL A 59 22.11 -9.89 7.49
N LYS A 60 22.89 -9.98 6.42
CA LYS A 60 22.65 -10.90 5.29
C LYS A 60 22.96 -12.36 5.58
N ASP A 61 23.72 -12.67 6.65
CA ASP A 61 24.12 -14.04 6.95
C ASP A 61 23.10 -14.74 7.84
N GLU A 62 22.32 -15.64 7.25
CA GLU A 62 21.43 -16.58 7.95
C GLU A 62 22.19 -17.54 8.89
N GLU A 63 23.53 -17.62 8.75
CA GLU A 63 24.43 -18.46 9.55
C GLU A 63 24.96 -17.82 10.83
N LYS A 64 24.72 -16.50 11.06
CA LYS A 64 25.10 -15.87 12.33
C LYS A 64 24.08 -16.25 13.40
N ASP A 65 24.62 -16.80 14.52
CA ASP A 65 23.81 -17.03 15.69
C ASP A 65 23.16 -15.73 16.20
N TYR A 66 22.06 -15.86 16.92
CA TYR A 66 21.32 -14.73 17.45
C TYR A 66 22.18 -13.78 18.30
N GLU A 67 23.14 -14.32 19.05
CA GLU A 67 24.02 -13.53 19.91
C GLU A 67 24.92 -12.57 19.11
N THR A 68 25.48 -13.04 18.01
CA THR A 68 26.28 -12.21 17.10
C THR A 68 25.42 -11.14 16.46
N TYR A 69 24.21 -11.49 16.01
CA TYR A 69 23.23 -10.54 15.48
C TYR A 69 22.85 -9.47 16.50
N ARG A 70 22.51 -9.89 17.71
CA ARG A 70 22.13 -9.02 18.82
C ARG A 70 23.24 -8.04 19.18
N LYS A 71 24.47 -8.51 19.33
CA LYS A 71 25.63 -7.67 19.61
C LYS A 71 25.85 -6.58 18.55
N PHE A 72 25.67 -6.92 17.28
CA PHE A 72 25.77 -5.96 16.20
C PHE A 72 24.70 -4.87 16.29
N GLN A 73 23.45 -5.22 16.55
CA GLN A 73 22.38 -4.26 16.73
C GLN A 73 22.55 -3.40 18.00
N LEU A 74 23.01 -3.98 19.08
CA LEU A 74 23.32 -3.27 20.33
C LEU A 74 24.46 -2.26 20.14
N LEU A 75 25.48 -2.59 19.35
CA LEU A 75 26.53 -1.64 19.00
C LEU A 75 25.96 -0.44 18.25
N HIS A 76 25.14 -0.64 17.22
CA HIS A 76 24.49 0.46 16.48
C HIS A 76 23.58 1.32 17.38
N PHE A 77 22.88 0.68 18.31
CA PHE A 77 22.06 1.38 19.30
C PHE A 77 22.93 2.25 20.22
N TYR A 78 24.05 1.72 20.70
CA TYR A 78 25.00 2.44 21.55
C TYR A 78 25.64 3.61 20.81
N ASP A 79 26.11 3.40 19.58
CA ASP A 79 26.68 4.48 18.75
C ASP A 79 25.65 5.61 18.54
N SER A 80 24.39 5.25 18.33
CA SER A 80 23.30 6.23 18.23
C SER A 80 23.07 6.99 19.53
N LEU A 81 23.24 6.36 20.70
CA LEU A 81 23.18 7.05 22.01
C LEU A 81 24.33 8.05 22.17
N ILE A 82 25.55 7.67 21.79
CA ILE A 82 26.72 8.57 21.85
C ILE A 82 26.52 9.77 20.92
N LEU A 83 26.07 9.54 19.69
CA LEU A 83 25.76 10.60 18.73
C LEU A 83 24.65 11.55 19.23
N ALA A 84 23.70 11.03 19.99
CA ALA A 84 22.66 11.82 20.63
C ALA A 84 23.12 12.56 21.89
N GLY A 85 24.38 12.37 22.30
CA GLY A 85 25.06 13.04 23.41
C GLY A 85 24.97 12.33 24.76
N LEU A 86 24.95 10.99 24.78
CA LEU A 86 25.27 10.21 25.95
C LEU A 86 26.75 10.33 26.26
N ASP A 87 27.12 10.44 27.55
CA ASP A 87 28.54 10.50 27.96
C ASP A 87 29.25 9.20 27.55
N PRO A 88 30.36 9.26 26.80
CA PRO A 88 31.13 8.06 26.38
C PRO A 88 31.72 7.24 27.54
N LYS A 89 31.69 7.74 28.76
CA LYS A 89 32.09 6.97 29.95
C LYS A 89 31.15 5.82 30.29
N HIS A 90 29.93 5.83 29.77
CA HIS A 90 29.03 4.68 29.90
C HIS A 90 29.52 3.54 29.02
N SER A 91 29.56 2.33 29.59
CA SER A 91 29.94 1.11 28.84
C SER A 91 28.90 0.76 27.77
N GLN A 92 29.35 0.11 26.70
CA GLN A 92 28.46 -0.49 25.71
C GLN A 92 27.52 -1.51 26.41
N PRO A 93 26.22 -1.54 26.07
CA PRO A 93 25.27 -2.47 26.66
C PRO A 93 25.46 -3.89 26.10
N ASP A 94 25.34 -4.89 26.97
CA ASP A 94 25.42 -6.31 26.60
C ASP A 94 24.05 -6.93 26.26
N ASN A 95 22.96 -6.23 26.57
CA ASN A 95 21.59 -6.68 26.34
C ASN A 95 20.63 -5.48 26.14
N TRP A 96 19.41 -5.77 25.69
CA TRP A 96 18.41 -4.72 25.41
C TRP A 96 17.96 -3.97 26.67
N ARG A 97 17.95 -4.61 27.83
CA ARG A 97 17.62 -3.94 29.10
C ARG A 97 18.61 -2.82 29.41
N GLU A 98 19.90 -3.09 29.30
CA GLU A 98 20.96 -2.09 29.51
C GLU A 98 20.88 -0.97 28.46
N ALA A 99 20.63 -1.33 27.19
CA ALA A 99 20.45 -0.36 26.11
C ALA A 99 19.31 0.64 26.41
N PHE A 100 18.15 0.16 26.86
CA PHE A 100 17.03 1.03 27.25
C PHE A 100 17.28 1.81 28.56
N LEU A 101 18.07 1.27 29.48
CA LEU A 101 18.53 2.04 30.65
C LEU A 101 19.42 3.20 30.24
N LEU A 102 20.35 3.02 29.31
CA LEU A 102 21.20 4.09 28.76
C LEU A 102 20.33 5.13 28.01
N LEU A 103 19.34 4.71 27.25
CA LEU A 103 18.38 5.61 26.61
C LEU A 103 17.63 6.46 27.67
N ARG A 104 17.20 5.85 28.77
CA ARG A 104 16.58 6.57 29.89
C ARG A 104 17.54 7.59 30.50
N VAL A 105 18.83 7.28 30.69
CA VAL A 105 19.86 8.22 31.18
C VAL A 105 19.97 9.40 30.22
N LEU A 106 20.14 9.15 28.91
CA LEU A 106 20.21 10.18 27.89
C LEU A 106 18.99 11.11 27.94
N LEU A 107 17.79 10.53 27.95
CA LEU A 107 16.53 11.30 27.94
C LEU A 107 16.33 12.09 29.23
N SER A 108 16.71 11.55 30.39
CA SER A 108 16.61 12.25 31.68
C SER A 108 17.51 13.47 31.76
N GLY A 109 18.69 13.43 31.12
CA GLY A 109 19.64 14.55 31.06
C GLY A 109 19.21 15.71 30.16
N LYS A 110 18.20 15.56 29.30
CA LYS A 110 17.77 16.58 28.35
C LYS A 110 16.58 17.37 28.90
N LYS A 111 16.65 18.72 28.74
CA LYS A 111 15.60 19.65 29.20
C LYS A 111 14.53 19.97 28.16
N ASN A 112 14.49 19.22 27.05
CA ASN A 112 13.54 19.45 25.96
C ASN A 112 12.09 19.33 26.44
N ARG A 113 11.22 20.25 26.02
CA ARG A 113 9.78 20.19 26.31
C ARG A 113 9.13 18.92 25.78
N ARG A 114 9.51 18.48 24.56
CA ARG A 114 9.13 17.21 23.94
C ARG A 114 10.40 16.46 23.54
N LYS A 115 10.45 15.18 23.83
CA LYS A 115 11.59 14.29 23.57
C LYS A 115 11.15 13.24 22.55
N VAL A 116 11.53 13.48 21.29
CA VAL A 116 11.20 12.57 20.19
C VAL A 116 12.27 11.49 20.09
N VAL A 117 11.84 10.25 20.21
CA VAL A 117 12.65 9.04 20.07
C VAL A 117 12.14 8.29 18.84
N PHE A 118 13.00 8.03 17.88
CA PHE A 118 12.65 7.36 16.64
C PHE A 118 13.44 6.05 16.48
N ILE A 119 12.75 4.91 16.44
CA ILE A 119 13.32 3.60 16.15
C ILE A 119 12.82 3.16 14.78
N ASP A 120 13.68 3.28 13.78
CA ASP A 120 13.35 2.91 12.42
C ASP A 120 13.74 1.47 12.13
N GLU A 121 13.00 0.80 11.26
CA GLU A 121 13.12 -0.62 10.92
C GLU A 121 13.25 -1.51 12.16
N LEU A 122 12.33 -1.31 13.13
CA LEU A 122 12.25 -2.09 14.36
C LEU A 122 12.28 -3.62 14.14
N PRO A 123 11.66 -4.18 13.07
CA PRO A 123 11.77 -5.61 12.77
C PRO A 123 13.21 -6.09 12.59
N TRP A 124 14.06 -5.28 11.93
CA TRP A 124 15.48 -5.59 11.75
C TRP A 124 16.28 -5.39 13.02
N LEU A 125 15.91 -4.41 13.84
CA LEU A 125 16.56 -4.22 15.15
C LEU A 125 16.30 -5.40 16.09
N ALA A 126 15.07 -5.92 16.06
CA ALA A 126 14.67 -7.07 16.90
C ALA A 126 15.27 -8.40 16.45
N GLY A 127 15.43 -8.59 15.14
CA GLY A 127 15.96 -9.84 14.58
C GLY A 127 15.03 -11.05 14.72
N PRO A 128 15.56 -12.26 14.49
CA PRO A 128 14.77 -13.50 14.49
C PRO A 128 14.12 -13.85 15.84
N GLN A 129 14.73 -13.46 16.94
CA GLN A 129 14.22 -13.67 18.33
C GLN A 129 13.74 -12.34 18.90
N SER A 130 12.66 -11.81 18.33
CA SER A 130 12.14 -10.48 18.64
C SER A 130 11.64 -10.27 20.07
N SER A 131 11.37 -11.33 20.82
CA SER A 131 10.72 -11.28 22.13
C SER A 131 11.51 -10.49 23.17
N GLU A 132 12.85 -10.57 23.20
CA GLU A 132 13.68 -9.84 24.15
C GLU A 132 13.55 -8.32 23.95
N LEU A 133 13.81 -7.83 22.75
CA LEU A 133 13.71 -6.39 22.45
C LEU A 133 12.30 -5.85 22.71
N ILE A 134 11.26 -6.56 22.29
CA ILE A 134 9.86 -6.13 22.48
C ILE A 134 9.49 -6.11 23.96
N SER A 135 9.93 -7.10 24.74
CA SER A 135 9.72 -7.14 26.19
C SER A 135 10.38 -5.95 26.88
N GLU A 136 11.65 -5.67 26.58
CA GLU A 136 12.40 -4.57 27.18
C GLU A 136 11.91 -3.18 26.70
N LEU A 137 11.47 -3.05 25.47
CA LEU A 137 10.78 -1.84 24.97
C LEU A 137 9.48 -1.62 25.76
N GLY A 138 8.70 -2.67 25.98
CA GLY A 138 7.48 -2.64 26.80
C GLY A 138 7.78 -2.26 28.24
N TYR A 139 8.84 -2.82 28.83
CA TYR A 139 9.29 -2.47 30.18
C TYR A 139 9.73 -1.01 30.27
N PHE A 140 10.55 -0.53 29.33
CA PHE A 140 10.97 0.88 29.24
C PHE A 140 9.76 1.82 29.17
N TRP A 141 8.79 1.50 28.33
CA TRP A 141 7.57 2.32 28.19
C TRP A 141 6.76 2.32 29.48
N ASN A 142 6.38 1.14 29.99
CA ASN A 142 5.46 1.00 31.11
C ASN A 142 6.05 1.45 32.45
N SER A 143 7.35 1.20 32.66
CA SER A 143 7.99 1.51 33.94
C SER A 143 8.44 2.97 34.06
N TRP A 144 8.59 3.68 32.92
CA TRP A 144 9.17 5.02 32.98
C TRP A 144 8.65 5.99 31.89
N ALA A 145 8.70 5.66 30.61
CA ALA A 145 8.51 6.65 29.53
C ALA A 145 7.11 7.24 29.53
N ASP A 146 6.07 6.47 29.78
CA ASP A 146 4.69 6.91 29.86
C ASP A 146 4.50 7.98 30.93
N SER A 147 5.07 7.78 32.12
CA SER A 147 4.95 8.71 33.27
C SER A 147 5.64 10.06 33.06
N GLN A 148 6.58 10.18 32.11
CA GLN A 148 7.31 11.43 31.84
C GLN A 148 6.45 12.52 31.19
N ARG A 149 5.31 12.15 30.58
CA ARG A 149 4.36 13.06 29.93
C ARG A 149 4.92 13.90 28.78
N ASN A 150 6.17 13.69 28.37
CA ASN A 150 6.82 14.50 27.35
C ASN A 150 7.61 13.68 26.31
N ILE A 151 7.50 12.33 26.34
CA ILE A 151 8.17 11.45 25.40
C ILE A 151 7.24 11.16 24.22
N ILE A 152 7.77 11.23 23.02
CA ILE A 152 7.15 10.71 21.79
C ILE A 152 8.06 9.60 21.30
N LEU A 153 7.62 8.35 21.51
CA LEU A 153 8.29 7.17 20.99
C LEU A 153 7.63 6.78 19.68
N ILE A 154 8.40 6.81 18.60
CA ILE A 154 7.92 6.41 17.27
C ILE A 154 8.69 5.17 16.86
N VAL A 155 7.99 4.10 16.56
CA VAL A 155 8.56 2.88 15.98
C VAL A 155 8.09 2.71 14.56
N CYS A 156 8.99 2.33 13.66
CA CYS A 156 8.69 2.16 12.25
C CYS A 156 9.15 0.79 11.76
N GLY A 157 8.43 0.24 10.78
CA GLY A 157 8.85 -1.00 10.13
C GLY A 157 8.17 -1.21 8.78
N SER A 158 8.94 -1.77 7.84
CA SER A 158 8.47 -2.15 6.51
C SER A 158 7.89 -3.58 6.48
N ALA A 159 8.27 -4.44 7.41
CA ALA A 159 7.69 -5.76 7.61
C ALA A 159 6.33 -5.63 8.32
N THR A 160 5.30 -5.28 7.55
CA THR A 160 3.97 -4.92 8.07
C THR A 160 3.38 -5.98 8.97
N SER A 161 3.48 -7.26 8.60
CA SER A 161 2.95 -8.37 9.40
C SER A 161 3.66 -8.51 10.72
N TRP A 162 5.01 -8.38 10.71
CA TRP A 162 5.78 -8.41 11.94
C TRP A 162 5.37 -7.27 12.88
N MET A 163 5.17 -6.05 12.33
CA MET A 163 4.69 -4.90 13.11
C MET A 163 3.30 -5.15 13.69
N LEU A 164 2.42 -5.80 12.92
CA LEU A 164 1.08 -6.17 13.40
C LEU A 164 1.14 -7.21 14.51
N ASP A 165 1.94 -8.26 14.34
CA ASP A 165 2.01 -9.38 15.27
C ASP A 165 2.73 -9.00 16.58
N ASN A 166 3.81 -8.20 16.52
CA ASN A 166 4.70 -7.96 17.66
C ASN A 166 4.53 -6.56 18.30
N VAL A 167 3.84 -5.62 17.63
CA VAL A 167 3.70 -4.26 18.15
C VAL A 167 2.25 -3.82 18.24
N ILE A 168 1.45 -4.04 17.18
CA ILE A 168 0.11 -3.45 17.06
C ILE A 168 -0.97 -4.31 17.69
N ARG A 169 -0.89 -5.63 17.49
CA ARG A 169 -1.81 -6.65 18.03
C ARG A 169 -1.18 -7.46 19.16
N ASP A 170 -0.01 -7.02 19.66
CA ASP A 170 0.68 -7.72 20.75
C ASP A 170 -0.25 -7.88 21.94
N TYR A 171 -0.28 -9.09 22.48
CA TYR A 171 -1.02 -9.43 23.72
C TYR A 171 -0.12 -9.40 24.98
N GLY A 172 1.16 -9.02 24.79
CA GLY A 172 2.18 -8.95 25.86
C GLY A 172 2.37 -7.54 26.42
N GLY A 173 3.63 -7.15 26.57
CA GLY A 173 4.04 -5.90 27.24
C GLY A 173 3.62 -4.61 26.56
N LEU A 174 3.34 -4.65 25.26
CA LEU A 174 2.88 -3.49 24.47
C LEU A 174 1.36 -3.44 24.28
N HIS A 175 0.62 -4.40 24.83
CA HIS A 175 -0.84 -4.46 24.66
C HIS A 175 -1.53 -3.17 25.13
N GLY A 176 -2.28 -2.53 24.21
CA GLY A 176 -3.01 -1.29 24.51
C GLY A 176 -2.12 -0.07 24.82
N ARG A 177 -0.80 -0.13 24.56
CA ARG A 177 0.13 0.98 24.85
C ARG A 177 0.33 1.94 23.70
N LEU A 178 0.08 1.49 22.47
CA LEU A 178 0.11 2.40 21.33
C LEU A 178 -0.99 3.46 21.46
N THR A 179 -0.60 4.72 21.42
CA THR A 179 -1.54 5.83 21.40
C THR A 179 -2.06 6.10 20.00
N GLU A 180 -1.23 5.84 18.98
CA GLU A 180 -1.60 6.02 17.57
C GLU A 180 -0.93 4.99 16.66
N LYS A 181 -1.62 4.70 15.54
CA LYS A 181 -1.18 3.73 14.51
C LYS A 181 -1.32 4.37 13.15
N ILE A 182 -0.22 4.55 12.44
CA ILE A 182 -0.20 5.16 11.10
C ILE A 182 0.14 4.09 10.08
N LYS A 183 -0.88 3.61 9.34
CA LYS A 183 -0.66 2.77 8.16
C LYS A 183 -0.41 3.67 6.95
N LEU A 184 0.86 3.79 6.55
CA LEU A 184 1.22 4.64 5.42
C LEU A 184 1.00 3.90 4.11
N LEU A 185 0.07 4.40 3.29
CA LEU A 185 -0.27 3.88 1.97
C LEU A 185 0.57 4.57 0.86
N PRO A 186 0.61 4.04 -0.37
CA PRO A 186 1.08 4.79 -1.53
C PRO A 186 0.39 6.15 -1.68
N PHE A 187 0.96 7.04 -2.45
CA PHE A 187 0.32 8.32 -2.78
C PHE A 187 -0.98 8.10 -3.55
N THR A 188 -1.95 8.97 -3.34
CA THR A 188 -3.12 9.12 -4.21
C THR A 188 -2.73 9.81 -5.52
N LEU A 189 -3.62 9.81 -6.53
CA LEU A 189 -3.40 10.55 -7.78
C LEU A 189 -3.14 12.04 -7.53
N ALA A 190 -3.88 12.67 -6.61
CA ALA A 190 -3.65 14.06 -6.23
C ALA A 190 -2.27 14.29 -5.61
N GLU A 191 -1.79 13.38 -4.77
CA GLU A 191 -0.46 13.44 -4.18
C GLU A 191 0.63 13.19 -5.23
N CYS A 192 0.38 12.31 -6.21
CA CYS A 192 1.26 12.10 -7.36
C CYS A 192 1.35 13.38 -8.22
N GLU A 193 0.23 14.05 -8.47
CA GLU A 193 0.21 15.33 -9.19
C GLU A 193 1.05 16.38 -8.47
N GLN A 194 0.91 16.50 -7.15
CA GLN A 194 1.72 17.42 -6.33
C GLN A 194 3.22 17.05 -6.38
N PHE A 195 3.53 15.75 -6.33
CA PHE A 195 4.91 15.26 -6.42
C PHE A 195 5.53 15.66 -7.75
N TYR A 196 4.89 15.32 -8.86
CA TYR A 196 5.43 15.60 -10.20
C TYR A 196 5.57 17.11 -10.47
N LYS A 197 4.60 17.92 -10.06
CA LYS A 197 4.70 19.39 -10.17
C LYS A 197 5.89 19.93 -9.38
N ARG A 198 6.13 19.45 -8.16
CA ARG A 198 7.26 19.88 -7.35
C ARG A 198 8.61 19.49 -7.96
N GLU A 199 8.69 18.31 -8.53
CA GLU A 199 9.91 17.79 -9.16
C GLU A 199 10.10 18.36 -10.60
N GLY A 200 9.28 19.32 -11.04
CA GLY A 200 9.41 20.01 -12.32
C GLY A 200 8.91 19.23 -13.53
N PHE A 201 8.06 18.22 -13.33
CA PHE A 201 7.42 17.50 -14.43
C PHE A 201 6.21 18.25 -14.96
N HIS A 202 6.02 18.21 -16.27
CA HIS A 202 4.85 18.74 -16.99
C HIS A 202 4.02 17.58 -17.54
N MET A 203 3.39 16.80 -16.67
CA MET A 203 2.54 15.65 -17.02
C MET A 203 1.07 16.03 -16.99
N SER A 204 0.32 15.58 -17.99
CA SER A 204 -1.15 15.56 -17.96
C SER A 204 -1.64 14.56 -16.88
N ARG A 205 -2.90 14.73 -16.42
CA ARG A 205 -3.51 13.78 -15.49
C ARG A 205 -3.60 12.36 -16.06
N TYR A 206 -3.76 12.23 -17.37
CA TYR A 206 -3.69 10.94 -18.06
C TYR A 206 -2.31 10.28 -17.93
N GLU A 207 -1.22 11.03 -18.14
CA GLU A 207 0.14 10.52 -17.93
C GLU A 207 0.41 10.20 -16.47
N ILE A 208 -0.11 10.99 -15.51
CA ILE A 208 0.00 10.70 -14.09
C ILE A 208 -0.73 9.40 -13.74
N ALA A 209 -1.92 9.16 -14.29
CA ALA A 209 -2.65 7.91 -14.10
C ALA A 209 -1.89 6.72 -14.72
N LEU A 210 -1.35 6.88 -15.92
CA LEU A 210 -0.52 5.84 -16.55
C LEU A 210 0.74 5.56 -15.74
N SER A 211 1.41 6.59 -15.23
CA SER A 211 2.53 6.44 -14.30
C SER A 211 2.12 5.72 -13.01
N TYR A 212 0.92 6.01 -12.48
CA TYR A 212 0.38 5.31 -11.32
C TYR A 212 0.16 3.82 -11.62
N MET A 213 -0.41 3.49 -12.79
CA MET A 213 -0.64 2.10 -13.20
C MET A 213 0.67 1.31 -13.37
N VAL A 214 1.80 2.00 -13.60
CA VAL A 214 3.14 1.38 -13.66
C VAL A 214 3.81 1.30 -12.28
N PHE A 215 3.80 2.39 -11.51
CA PHE A 215 4.60 2.55 -10.29
C PHE A 215 3.80 2.50 -8.98
N GLY A 216 2.48 2.51 -9.05
CA GLY A 216 1.58 2.35 -7.90
C GLY A 216 1.58 3.52 -6.91
N GLY A 217 1.89 4.74 -7.32
CA GLY A 217 1.95 5.90 -6.44
C GLY A 217 3.05 5.79 -5.35
N VAL A 218 4.08 4.98 -5.58
CA VAL A 218 5.17 4.76 -4.63
C VAL A 218 6.25 5.81 -4.84
N PRO A 219 6.50 6.72 -3.86
CA PRO A 219 7.40 7.86 -4.02
C PRO A 219 8.81 7.49 -4.48
N PHE A 220 9.32 6.36 -4.01
CA PHE A 220 10.65 5.88 -4.39
C PHE A 220 10.79 5.60 -5.90
N TYR A 221 9.77 5.02 -6.53
CA TYR A 221 9.80 4.75 -7.96
C TYR A 221 9.60 6.04 -8.77
N MET A 222 8.66 6.87 -8.31
CA MET A 222 8.41 8.18 -8.93
C MET A 222 9.66 9.07 -8.92
N GLY A 223 10.45 9.04 -7.83
CA GLY A 223 11.72 9.78 -7.72
C GLY A 223 12.86 9.26 -8.60
N LYS A 224 12.69 8.12 -9.28
CA LYS A 224 13.64 7.61 -10.27
C LYS A 224 13.40 8.18 -11.69
N LEU A 225 12.25 8.80 -11.92
CA LEU A 225 11.93 9.43 -13.20
C LEU A 225 12.76 10.72 -13.38
N ARG A 226 13.04 11.04 -14.62
CA ARG A 226 13.74 12.26 -15.05
C ARG A 226 12.75 13.20 -15.72
N ASN A 227 12.74 14.45 -15.30
CA ASN A 227 11.80 15.46 -15.81
C ASN A 227 12.17 16.01 -17.20
N ASP A 228 13.38 15.72 -17.70
CA ASP A 228 13.84 16.01 -19.05
C ASP A 228 13.44 14.91 -20.06
N LEU A 229 12.79 13.84 -19.63
CA LEU A 229 12.32 12.73 -20.45
C LEU A 229 10.79 12.62 -20.42
N THR A 230 10.21 12.11 -21.52
CA THR A 230 8.79 11.74 -21.53
C THR A 230 8.53 10.56 -20.56
N LEU A 231 7.26 10.34 -20.18
CA LEU A 231 6.91 9.16 -19.38
C LEU A 231 7.28 7.86 -20.11
N THR A 232 7.08 7.79 -21.42
CA THR A 232 7.44 6.62 -22.24
C THR A 232 8.94 6.35 -22.21
N ASP A 233 9.77 7.37 -22.35
CA ASP A 233 11.24 7.24 -22.27
C ASP A 233 11.71 6.84 -20.89
N ASN A 234 11.07 7.38 -19.84
CA ASN A 234 11.35 7.00 -18.46
C ASN A 234 11.04 5.52 -18.18
N ILE A 235 9.90 5.01 -18.65
CA ILE A 235 9.53 3.61 -18.50
C ILE A 235 10.51 2.72 -19.28
N ASP A 236 10.83 3.09 -20.52
CA ASP A 236 11.81 2.33 -21.33
C ASP A 236 13.17 2.26 -20.63
N ARG A 237 13.67 3.39 -20.16
CA ARG A 237 14.94 3.48 -19.45
C ARG A 237 14.98 2.60 -18.20
N LEU A 238 13.94 2.69 -17.35
CA LEU A 238 13.92 2.02 -16.05
C LEU A 238 13.71 0.51 -16.16
N PHE A 239 12.92 0.06 -17.13
CA PHE A 239 12.50 -1.34 -17.20
C PHE A 239 13.19 -2.14 -18.31
N PHE A 240 13.67 -1.47 -19.38
CA PHE A 240 14.18 -2.16 -20.56
C PHE A 240 15.65 -1.85 -20.85
N ALA A 241 16.18 -0.70 -20.38
CA ALA A 241 17.56 -0.32 -20.60
C ALA A 241 18.48 -0.49 -19.38
N GLU A 242 17.95 -0.34 -18.15
CA GLU A 242 18.71 -0.47 -16.90
C GLU A 242 18.39 -1.79 -16.20
N ASP A 243 19.39 -2.56 -15.79
CA ASP A 243 19.21 -3.90 -15.18
C ASP A 243 18.67 -3.88 -13.73
N ASN A 244 18.61 -2.71 -13.09
CA ASN A 244 18.32 -2.61 -11.67
C ASN A 244 16.86 -2.97 -11.27
N ILE A 245 15.93 -2.94 -12.21
CA ILE A 245 14.52 -3.17 -11.92
C ILE A 245 14.19 -4.64 -11.60
N HIS A 246 14.95 -5.57 -12.17
CA HIS A 246 14.78 -7.00 -11.88
C HIS A 246 15.11 -7.33 -10.41
N GLN A 247 16.15 -6.70 -9.87
CA GLN A 247 16.51 -6.87 -8.46
C GLN A 247 15.46 -6.20 -7.56
N GLU A 248 14.92 -5.04 -7.96
CA GLU A 248 13.88 -4.35 -7.22
C GLU A 248 12.61 -5.21 -7.03
N PHE A 249 12.17 -5.93 -8.07
CA PHE A 249 11.04 -6.85 -7.94
C PHE A 249 11.27 -7.90 -6.84
N LYS A 250 12.49 -8.47 -6.77
CA LYS A 250 12.85 -9.41 -5.72
C LYS A 250 12.93 -8.75 -4.35
N ASP A 251 13.42 -7.50 -4.28
CA ASP A 251 13.65 -6.77 -3.03
C ASP A 251 12.36 -6.28 -2.37
N VAL A 252 11.30 -6.03 -3.14
CA VAL A 252 9.96 -5.73 -2.59
C VAL A 252 9.52 -6.82 -1.63
N TYR A 253 9.77 -8.08 -1.96
CA TYR A 253 9.36 -9.25 -1.16
C TYR A 253 10.40 -9.66 -0.11
N ALA A 254 11.66 -9.23 -0.23
CA ALA A 254 12.69 -9.51 0.78
C ALA A 254 12.38 -8.85 2.14
N GLY A 255 11.64 -7.75 2.13
CA GLY A 255 11.20 -7.07 3.36
C GLY A 255 10.05 -7.74 4.11
N LEU A 256 9.47 -8.84 3.60
CA LEU A 256 8.35 -9.54 4.23
C LEU A 256 8.77 -10.61 5.27
N TYR A 257 10.03 -10.60 5.67
CA TYR A 257 10.59 -11.29 6.86
C TYR A 257 10.59 -12.82 6.88
N SER A 258 10.51 -13.56 5.90
CA SER A 258 10.85 -15.00 5.75
C SER A 258 10.25 -15.58 4.48
N SER A 259 10.88 -16.59 3.92
CA SER A 259 10.34 -17.32 2.76
C SER A 259 10.08 -16.45 1.53
N LYS A 260 11.03 -15.55 1.17
CA LYS A 260 10.99 -14.66 -0.01
C LYS A 260 10.52 -15.38 -1.28
N GLU A 261 11.01 -16.60 -1.51
CA GLU A 261 10.70 -17.40 -2.69
C GLU A 261 9.21 -17.74 -2.76
N LYS A 262 8.60 -18.13 -1.64
CA LYS A 262 7.16 -18.48 -1.57
C LYS A 262 6.26 -17.28 -1.85
N TYR A 263 6.64 -16.08 -1.38
CA TYR A 263 5.91 -14.85 -1.72
C TYR A 263 5.96 -14.57 -3.21
N VAL A 264 7.14 -14.69 -3.83
CA VAL A 264 7.31 -14.49 -5.27
C VAL A 264 6.48 -15.50 -6.07
N GLU A 265 6.44 -16.79 -5.66
CA GLU A 265 5.62 -17.81 -6.29
C GLU A 265 4.12 -17.48 -6.24
N ILE A 266 3.60 -17.08 -5.05
CA ILE A 266 2.20 -16.67 -4.89
C ILE A 266 1.89 -15.46 -5.77
N VAL A 267 2.75 -14.46 -5.78
CA VAL A 267 2.55 -13.23 -6.56
C VAL A 267 2.62 -13.51 -8.06
N LYS A 268 3.53 -14.39 -8.51
CA LYS A 268 3.58 -14.84 -9.91
C LYS A 268 2.32 -15.61 -10.32
N ALA A 269 1.79 -16.45 -9.44
CA ALA A 269 0.53 -17.16 -9.70
C ALA A 269 -0.63 -16.14 -9.84
N LEU A 270 -0.77 -15.21 -8.90
CA LEU A 270 -1.79 -14.17 -8.93
C LEU A 270 -1.67 -13.23 -10.14
N GLY A 271 -0.44 -12.93 -10.58
CA GLY A 271 -0.20 -12.10 -11.77
C GLY A 271 -0.69 -12.70 -13.09
N ARG A 272 -0.96 -14.02 -13.13
CA ARG A 272 -1.52 -14.70 -14.30
C ARG A 272 -3.03 -14.54 -14.44
N LYS A 273 -3.73 -14.20 -13.35
CA LYS A 273 -5.19 -14.11 -13.30
C LYS A 273 -5.60 -12.80 -12.64
N PHE A 274 -5.81 -11.77 -13.47
CA PHE A 274 -6.04 -10.40 -13.00
C PHE A 274 -7.16 -10.31 -11.94
N TYR A 275 -8.28 -10.98 -12.15
CA TYR A 275 -9.40 -11.00 -11.19
C TYR A 275 -9.16 -11.91 -9.97
N GLY A 276 -7.92 -12.32 -9.74
CA GLY A 276 -7.49 -13.05 -8.57
C GLY A 276 -7.86 -14.54 -8.56
N MET A 277 -7.47 -15.19 -7.48
CA MET A 277 -7.58 -16.63 -7.27
C MET A 277 -8.09 -16.91 -5.85
N THR A 278 -8.82 -18.01 -5.68
CA THR A 278 -9.11 -18.56 -4.36
C THR A 278 -7.86 -19.17 -3.73
N GLN A 279 -7.90 -19.42 -2.44
CA GLN A 279 -6.81 -20.11 -1.75
C GLN A 279 -6.47 -21.47 -2.38
N SER A 280 -7.47 -22.22 -2.79
CA SER A 280 -7.30 -23.52 -3.46
C SER A 280 -6.61 -23.39 -4.82
N GLU A 281 -7.05 -22.41 -5.63
CA GLU A 281 -6.44 -22.11 -6.94
C GLU A 281 -4.97 -21.67 -6.80
N ILE A 282 -4.63 -20.89 -5.75
CA ILE A 282 -3.23 -20.50 -5.50
C ILE A 282 -2.39 -21.71 -5.11
N MET A 283 -2.89 -22.59 -4.22
CA MET A 283 -2.19 -23.82 -3.83
C MET A 283 -1.94 -24.72 -5.02
N GLU A 284 -2.92 -24.92 -5.89
CA GLU A 284 -2.78 -25.69 -7.12
C GLU A 284 -1.73 -25.08 -8.05
N ALA A 285 -1.75 -23.78 -8.24
CA ALA A 285 -0.82 -23.07 -9.14
C ALA A 285 0.63 -23.01 -8.62
N THR A 286 0.83 -23.07 -7.30
CA THR A 286 2.16 -22.94 -6.66
C THR A 286 2.72 -24.26 -6.12
N GLY A 287 1.89 -25.29 -5.94
CA GLY A 287 2.28 -26.52 -5.25
C GLY A 287 2.46 -26.36 -3.72
N LEU A 288 2.16 -25.21 -3.17
CA LEU A 288 2.27 -24.97 -1.72
C LEU A 288 1.17 -25.74 -0.97
N LYS A 289 1.55 -26.36 0.16
CA LYS A 289 0.62 -27.13 0.99
C LYS A 289 -0.26 -26.23 1.85
N SER A 290 -1.51 -26.64 2.06
CA SER A 290 -2.41 -25.96 2.98
C SER A 290 -1.89 -26.01 4.43
N GLY A 291 -2.23 -25.00 5.23
CA GLY A 291 -1.87 -24.94 6.65
C GLY A 291 -1.65 -23.52 7.14
N GLY A 292 -1.38 -23.38 8.43
CA GLY A 292 -1.19 -22.08 9.10
C GLY A 292 -0.09 -21.22 8.45
N THR A 293 0.99 -21.84 7.96
CA THR A 293 2.06 -21.13 7.25
C THR A 293 1.57 -20.50 5.95
N PHE A 294 0.78 -21.22 5.15
CA PHE A 294 0.25 -20.69 3.89
C PHE A 294 -0.73 -19.53 4.12
N SER A 295 -1.66 -19.70 5.08
CA SER A 295 -2.57 -18.61 5.47
C SER A 295 -1.81 -17.38 5.94
N LYS A 296 -0.74 -17.56 6.73
CA LYS A 296 0.12 -16.45 7.17
C LYS A 296 0.82 -15.75 6.00
N LEU A 297 1.24 -16.47 4.95
CA LEU A 297 1.81 -15.83 3.75
C LEU A 297 0.80 -14.93 3.05
N LEU A 298 -0.44 -15.38 2.89
CA LEU A 298 -1.52 -14.59 2.28
C LEU A 298 -1.90 -13.38 3.15
N ASP A 299 -1.96 -13.54 4.47
CA ASP A 299 -2.23 -12.44 5.40
C ASP A 299 -1.11 -11.40 5.36
N ASN A 300 0.14 -11.83 5.26
CA ASN A 300 1.28 -10.93 5.14
C ASN A 300 1.23 -10.09 3.85
N LEU A 301 0.91 -10.70 2.72
CA LEU A 301 0.72 -10.00 1.45
C LEU A 301 -0.46 -9.01 1.52
N PHE A 302 -1.56 -9.40 2.16
CA PHE A 302 -2.74 -8.55 2.33
C PHE A 302 -2.46 -7.34 3.23
N GLU A 303 -1.87 -7.56 4.39
CA GLU A 303 -1.56 -6.48 5.32
C GLU A 303 -0.50 -5.51 4.76
N SER A 304 0.40 -6.00 3.91
CA SER A 304 1.36 -5.18 3.20
C SER A 304 0.76 -4.41 2.01
N GLY A 305 -0.51 -4.64 1.67
CA GLY A 305 -1.20 -3.99 0.56
C GLY A 305 -0.72 -4.45 -0.82
N ILE A 306 -0.09 -5.62 -0.90
CA ILE A 306 0.35 -6.24 -2.16
C ILE A 306 -0.82 -6.94 -2.84
N ILE A 307 -1.71 -7.53 -2.04
CA ILE A 307 -2.95 -8.16 -2.51
C ILE A 307 -4.15 -7.56 -1.76
N ARG A 308 -5.32 -7.67 -2.37
CA ARG A 308 -6.60 -7.45 -1.68
C ARG A 308 -7.38 -8.76 -1.56
N LYS A 309 -8.34 -8.77 -0.61
CA LYS A 309 -9.32 -9.85 -0.44
C LYS A 309 -10.69 -9.31 -0.78
N TYR A 310 -11.47 -10.07 -1.54
CA TYR A 310 -12.88 -9.76 -1.77
C TYR A 310 -13.70 -11.05 -1.89
N PRO A 311 -15.02 -10.99 -1.62
CA PRO A 311 -15.89 -12.14 -1.74
C PRO A 311 -16.19 -12.46 -3.21
N ARG A 312 -16.10 -13.73 -3.59
CA ARG A 312 -16.67 -14.27 -4.83
C ARG A 312 -17.90 -15.07 -4.46
N TYR A 313 -19.04 -14.63 -4.90
CA TYR A 313 -20.30 -15.25 -4.60
C TYR A 313 -20.52 -16.45 -5.55
N GLY A 314 -20.42 -17.66 -5.01
CA GLY A 314 -20.76 -18.90 -5.71
C GLY A 314 -22.22 -19.29 -5.50
N LYS A 315 -22.66 -20.37 -6.16
CA LYS A 315 -24.03 -20.89 -6.01
C LYS A 315 -24.30 -21.45 -4.61
N GLU A 316 -23.31 -22.06 -3.97
CA GLU A 316 -23.46 -22.77 -2.70
C GLU A 316 -22.74 -22.08 -1.54
N ARG A 317 -21.68 -21.32 -1.84
CA ARG A 317 -20.85 -20.66 -0.82
C ARG A 317 -20.21 -19.38 -1.32
N VAL A 318 -19.87 -18.49 -0.40
CA VAL A 318 -19.00 -17.35 -0.65
C VAL A 318 -17.56 -17.76 -0.46
N GLU A 319 -16.72 -17.55 -1.47
CA GLU A 319 -15.30 -17.82 -1.42
C GLU A 319 -14.51 -16.51 -1.32
N THR A 320 -13.41 -16.54 -0.60
CA THR A 320 -12.46 -15.41 -0.59
C THR A 320 -11.55 -15.50 -1.80
N VAL A 321 -11.51 -14.45 -2.60
CA VAL A 321 -10.57 -14.26 -3.70
C VAL A 321 -9.45 -13.34 -3.27
N TYR A 322 -8.23 -13.70 -3.63
CA TYR A 322 -7.02 -12.92 -3.44
C TYR A 322 -6.58 -12.36 -4.79
N GLN A 323 -6.49 -11.04 -4.90
CA GLN A 323 -6.10 -10.35 -6.12
C GLN A 323 -4.83 -9.55 -5.90
N LEU A 324 -3.88 -9.64 -6.84
CA LEU A 324 -2.69 -8.80 -6.85
C LEU A 324 -3.07 -7.34 -7.12
N THR A 325 -2.65 -6.44 -6.23
CA THR A 325 -2.95 -4.99 -6.29
C THR A 325 -1.70 -4.13 -6.39
N ASP A 326 -0.52 -4.74 -6.31
CA ASP A 326 0.73 -4.03 -6.51
C ASP A 326 0.98 -3.73 -7.98
N PHE A 327 0.75 -2.50 -8.41
CA PHE A 327 0.89 -2.06 -9.79
C PHE A 327 2.28 -2.32 -10.38
N PHE A 328 3.33 -2.06 -9.58
CA PHE A 328 4.70 -2.35 -10.01
C PHE A 328 4.89 -3.84 -10.35
N SER A 329 4.40 -4.73 -9.50
CA SER A 329 4.47 -6.18 -9.74
C SER A 329 3.61 -6.62 -10.91
N LEU A 330 2.40 -6.06 -11.08
CA LEU A 330 1.54 -6.33 -12.24
C LEU A 330 2.23 -5.92 -13.54
N PHE A 331 2.83 -4.73 -13.59
CA PHE A 331 3.58 -4.26 -14.75
C PHE A 331 4.79 -5.16 -15.03
N TYR A 332 5.59 -5.44 -14.00
CA TYR A 332 6.77 -6.30 -14.11
C TYR A 332 6.43 -7.69 -14.65
N LEU A 333 5.44 -8.36 -14.06
CA LEU A 333 5.03 -9.69 -14.49
C LEU A 333 4.44 -9.73 -15.91
N ARG A 334 3.78 -8.63 -16.32
CA ARG A 334 3.15 -8.56 -17.66
C ARG A 334 4.14 -8.30 -18.78
N PHE A 335 5.17 -7.45 -18.51
CA PHE A 335 6.01 -6.90 -19.58
C PHE A 335 7.50 -7.22 -19.43
N ILE A 336 7.96 -7.67 -18.26
CA ILE A 336 9.39 -7.81 -17.97
C ILE A 336 9.78 -9.25 -17.63
N ASP A 337 9.00 -9.94 -16.78
CA ASP A 337 9.36 -11.29 -16.30
C ASP A 337 9.50 -12.28 -17.47
N GLY A 338 10.69 -12.90 -17.58
CA GLY A 338 10.99 -13.89 -18.63
C GLY A 338 11.22 -13.30 -20.04
N ILE A 339 11.30 -11.98 -20.18
CA ILE A 339 11.57 -11.32 -21.47
C ILE A 339 13.02 -10.85 -21.49
N GLN A 340 13.70 -11.04 -22.63
CA GLN A 340 15.00 -10.43 -22.87
C GLN A 340 14.80 -8.95 -23.18
N ASN A 341 15.13 -8.11 -22.20
CA ASN A 341 14.92 -6.67 -22.29
C ASN A 341 15.90 -6.03 -23.28
N LYS A 342 15.39 -5.06 -24.03
CA LYS A 342 16.19 -4.24 -24.97
C LYS A 342 15.65 -2.82 -24.96
N SER A 343 16.54 -1.86 -24.87
CA SER A 343 16.21 -0.44 -25.00
C SER A 343 15.35 -0.14 -26.25
N GLY A 344 14.34 0.68 -26.12
CA GLY A 344 13.38 1.01 -27.15
C GLY A 344 12.17 0.08 -27.24
N MET A 345 12.12 -1.02 -26.47
CA MET A 345 11.01 -1.98 -26.54
C MET A 345 9.69 -1.37 -26.09
N TRP A 346 9.69 -0.50 -25.08
CA TRP A 346 8.46 0.10 -24.59
C TRP A 346 7.75 0.96 -25.63
N HIS A 347 8.48 1.65 -26.49
CA HIS A 347 7.92 2.43 -27.59
C HIS A 347 7.10 1.61 -28.59
N THR A 348 7.38 0.31 -28.67
CA THR A 348 6.60 -0.63 -29.49
C THR A 348 5.46 -1.26 -28.69
N ILE A 349 5.74 -1.71 -27.48
CA ILE A 349 4.81 -2.45 -26.60
C ILE A 349 3.59 -1.58 -26.26
N ASN A 350 3.78 -0.29 -25.96
CA ASN A 350 2.72 0.62 -25.52
C ASN A 350 1.66 0.97 -26.58
N ARG A 351 1.76 0.37 -27.78
CA ARG A 351 0.79 0.48 -28.89
C ARG A 351 0.16 -0.84 -29.30
N THR A 352 0.38 -1.89 -28.49
CA THR A 352 -0.12 -3.23 -28.80
C THR A 352 -1.41 -3.53 -28.04
N GLY A 353 -2.18 -4.50 -28.54
CA GLY A 353 -3.35 -5.04 -27.84
C GLY A 353 -3.02 -5.56 -26.43
N LYS A 354 -1.78 -6.03 -26.20
CA LYS A 354 -1.28 -6.46 -24.87
C LYS A 354 -1.25 -5.29 -23.88
N PHE A 355 -0.83 -4.11 -24.35
CA PHE A 355 -0.84 -2.89 -23.55
C PHE A 355 -2.27 -2.44 -23.23
N TYR A 356 -3.16 -2.37 -24.24
CA TYR A 356 -4.53 -1.90 -24.00
C TYR A 356 -5.32 -2.83 -23.08
N SER A 357 -5.13 -4.15 -23.18
CA SER A 357 -5.72 -5.11 -22.23
C SER A 357 -5.22 -4.87 -20.79
N TRP A 358 -3.90 -4.74 -20.60
CA TRP A 358 -3.31 -4.43 -19.30
C TRP A 358 -3.76 -3.07 -18.77
N ALA A 359 -3.84 -2.05 -19.63
CA ALA A 359 -4.26 -0.71 -19.24
C ALA A 359 -5.72 -0.68 -18.78
N GLY A 360 -6.62 -1.41 -19.46
CA GLY A 360 -8.00 -1.59 -19.02
C GLY A 360 -8.08 -2.23 -17.63
N GLU A 361 -7.45 -3.39 -17.47
CA GLU A 361 -7.39 -4.13 -16.21
C GLU A 361 -6.82 -3.27 -15.06
N THR A 362 -5.69 -2.59 -15.29
CA THR A 362 -5.05 -1.78 -14.25
C THR A 362 -5.80 -0.48 -13.96
N PHE A 363 -6.57 0.06 -14.90
CA PHE A 363 -7.44 1.19 -14.66
C PHE A 363 -8.63 0.84 -13.74
N GLU A 364 -9.23 -0.35 -13.90
CA GLU A 364 -10.22 -0.86 -12.94
C GLU A 364 -9.62 -0.89 -11.52
N LEU A 365 -8.41 -1.42 -11.38
CA LEU A 365 -7.71 -1.45 -10.11
C LEU A 365 -7.38 -0.05 -9.58
N LEU A 366 -7.02 0.89 -10.45
CA LEU A 366 -6.78 2.30 -10.10
C LEU A 366 -8.05 2.92 -9.50
N CYS A 367 -9.21 2.73 -10.15
CA CYS A 367 -10.50 3.23 -9.66
C CYS A 367 -10.83 2.66 -8.28
N VAL A 368 -10.65 1.35 -8.10
CA VAL A 368 -10.87 0.69 -6.80
C VAL A 368 -9.88 1.17 -5.73
N SER A 369 -8.64 1.50 -6.11
CA SER A 369 -7.64 2.06 -5.18
C SER A 369 -7.98 3.51 -4.77
N HIS A 370 -8.84 4.19 -5.53
CA HIS A 370 -9.35 5.54 -5.28
C HIS A 370 -10.85 5.53 -4.96
N LEU A 371 -11.31 4.50 -4.24
CA LEU A 371 -12.72 4.28 -3.94
C LEU A 371 -13.35 5.49 -3.23
N LYS A 372 -12.62 6.17 -2.35
CA LYS A 372 -13.12 7.37 -1.67
C LYS A 372 -13.43 8.50 -2.66
N GLN A 373 -12.53 8.77 -3.60
CA GLN A 373 -12.73 9.79 -4.63
C GLN A 373 -13.88 9.41 -5.57
N LEU A 374 -13.99 8.12 -5.91
CA LEU A 374 -15.11 7.60 -6.69
C LEU A 374 -16.45 7.80 -5.97
N GLN A 375 -16.51 7.52 -4.68
CA GLN A 375 -17.71 7.76 -3.85
C GLN A 375 -18.07 9.26 -3.79
N GLU A 376 -17.07 10.13 -3.62
CA GLU A 376 -17.24 11.58 -3.61
C GLU A 376 -17.80 12.07 -4.97
N ALA A 377 -17.26 11.57 -6.09
CA ALA A 377 -17.73 11.91 -7.44
C ALA A 377 -19.17 11.43 -7.72
N LEU A 378 -19.54 10.29 -7.18
CA LEU A 378 -20.89 9.73 -7.28
C LEU A 378 -21.85 10.29 -6.23
N HIS A 379 -21.39 11.18 -5.33
CA HIS A 379 -22.18 11.71 -4.20
C HIS A 379 -22.74 10.63 -3.27
N ILE A 380 -22.02 9.52 -3.08
CA ILE A 380 -22.40 8.43 -2.20
C ILE A 380 -21.79 8.66 -0.82
N TYR A 381 -22.61 8.96 0.19
CA TYR A 381 -22.13 9.25 1.54
C TYR A 381 -21.79 8.01 2.37
N SER A 382 -22.44 6.87 2.08
CA SER A 382 -22.20 5.61 2.76
C SER A 382 -22.20 4.47 1.76
N VAL A 383 -21.19 3.62 1.84
CA VAL A 383 -21.09 2.35 1.11
C VAL A 383 -20.95 1.25 2.14
N ASP A 384 -21.96 0.39 2.22
CA ASP A 384 -22.02 -0.71 3.19
C ASP A 384 -21.25 -1.92 2.69
N ARG A 385 -21.28 -2.16 1.37
CA ARG A 385 -20.57 -3.26 0.70
C ARG A 385 -20.03 -2.81 -0.64
N ASN A 386 -18.85 -3.31 -1.01
CA ASN A 386 -18.29 -3.16 -2.35
C ASN A 386 -17.65 -4.48 -2.81
N PHE A 387 -17.88 -4.85 -4.06
CA PHE A 387 -17.37 -6.11 -4.63
C PHE A 387 -17.38 -6.07 -6.16
N CYS A 388 -16.55 -6.89 -6.79
CA CYS A 388 -16.68 -7.23 -8.21
C CYS A 388 -17.74 -8.32 -8.34
N TRP A 389 -18.64 -8.20 -9.32
CA TRP A 389 -19.66 -9.21 -9.53
C TRP A 389 -19.41 -9.97 -10.82
N SER A 390 -19.65 -11.28 -10.77
CA SER A 390 -19.65 -12.13 -11.96
C SER A 390 -20.79 -13.12 -11.89
N GLY A 391 -21.46 -13.33 -13.02
CA GLY A 391 -22.61 -14.21 -13.13
C GLY A 391 -22.82 -14.69 -14.55
N LYS A 392 -24.01 -15.19 -14.83
CA LYS A 392 -24.42 -15.60 -16.17
C LYS A 392 -25.66 -14.83 -16.57
N THR A 393 -25.72 -14.41 -17.81
CA THR A 393 -26.92 -13.85 -18.43
C THR A 393 -27.94 -14.94 -18.70
N GLN A 394 -29.19 -14.59 -19.01
CA GLN A 394 -30.28 -15.54 -19.27
C GLN A 394 -29.97 -16.53 -20.40
N ASP A 395 -29.21 -16.12 -21.39
CA ASP A 395 -28.72 -16.99 -22.48
C ASP A 395 -27.48 -17.81 -22.12
N GLY A 396 -27.04 -17.77 -20.87
CA GLY A 396 -25.92 -18.56 -20.34
C GLY A 396 -24.53 -17.95 -20.57
N ALA A 397 -24.41 -16.82 -21.25
CA ALA A 397 -23.14 -16.11 -21.42
C ALA A 397 -22.63 -15.55 -20.09
N GLY A 398 -21.31 -15.47 -19.94
CA GLY A 398 -20.69 -14.84 -18.78
C GLY A 398 -20.98 -13.35 -18.73
N ALA A 399 -21.29 -12.83 -17.54
CA ALA A 399 -21.45 -11.41 -17.26
C ALA A 399 -20.56 -11.01 -16.09
N GLN A 400 -19.95 -9.83 -16.16
CA GLN A 400 -19.11 -9.28 -15.12
C GLN A 400 -19.37 -7.78 -14.99
N ILE A 401 -19.43 -7.30 -13.76
CA ILE A 401 -19.49 -5.88 -13.40
C ILE A 401 -18.20 -5.56 -12.64
N ASP A 402 -17.50 -4.51 -13.08
CA ASP A 402 -16.16 -4.19 -12.60
C ASP A 402 -16.17 -3.84 -11.11
N LEU A 403 -17.21 -3.09 -10.66
CA LEU A 403 -17.43 -2.77 -9.25
C LEU A 403 -18.91 -2.53 -8.97
N VAL A 404 -19.41 -3.14 -7.91
CA VAL A 404 -20.73 -2.85 -7.32
C VAL A 404 -20.51 -2.14 -5.99
N LEU A 405 -21.16 -0.98 -5.81
CA LEU A 405 -21.20 -0.25 -4.55
C LEU A 405 -22.63 -0.30 -4.01
N VAL A 406 -22.82 -0.89 -2.85
CA VAL A 406 -24.12 -1.01 -2.20
C VAL A 406 -24.24 0.04 -1.11
N SER A 407 -25.30 0.84 -1.18
CA SER A 407 -25.66 1.81 -0.14
C SER A 407 -27.04 1.46 0.42
N ASP A 408 -27.06 0.86 1.59
CA ASP A 408 -28.30 0.48 2.30
C ASP A 408 -29.05 1.75 2.74
N ALA A 409 -28.34 2.83 3.06
CA ALA A 409 -28.92 4.10 3.45
C ALA A 409 -29.75 4.76 2.34
N SER A 410 -29.30 4.67 1.08
CA SER A 410 -30.04 5.18 -0.10
C SER A 410 -30.84 4.11 -0.80
N ARG A 411 -30.79 2.85 -0.36
CA ARG A 411 -31.37 1.68 -1.03
C ARG A 411 -31.01 1.63 -2.51
N THR A 412 -29.72 1.72 -2.80
CA THR A 412 -29.22 1.81 -4.18
C THR A 412 -27.98 0.95 -4.37
N ASP A 413 -27.98 0.18 -5.45
CA ASP A 413 -26.81 -0.56 -5.95
C ASP A 413 -26.24 0.19 -7.14
N TYR A 414 -25.03 0.72 -7.02
CA TYR A 414 -24.32 1.39 -8.11
C TYR A 414 -23.46 0.39 -8.86
N LEU A 415 -23.79 0.15 -10.13
CA LEU A 415 -23.03 -0.72 -11.02
C LEU A 415 -22.02 0.13 -11.79
N CYS A 416 -20.75 0.01 -11.47
CA CYS A 416 -19.68 0.79 -12.08
C CYS A 416 -19.01 -0.02 -13.20
N GLU A 417 -19.00 0.57 -14.42
CA GLU A 417 -18.25 0.07 -15.57
C GLU A 417 -17.08 1.03 -15.84
N MET A 418 -15.88 0.49 -16.00
CA MET A 418 -14.64 1.25 -16.07
C MET A 418 -13.97 1.13 -17.42
N LYS A 419 -13.58 2.27 -18.04
CA LYS A 419 -12.98 2.32 -19.37
C LYS A 419 -11.75 3.23 -19.41
N PHE A 420 -10.60 2.61 -19.65
CA PHE A 420 -9.39 3.33 -19.99
C PHE A 420 -9.36 3.59 -21.50
N SER A 421 -9.38 4.85 -21.88
CA SER A 421 -9.38 5.29 -23.28
C SER A 421 -8.44 6.48 -23.46
N GLU A 422 -7.98 6.72 -24.69
CA GLU A 422 -7.13 7.87 -25.05
C GLU A 422 -7.94 9.09 -25.47
N SER A 423 -9.27 8.96 -25.52
CA SER A 423 -10.21 10.03 -25.87
C SER A 423 -11.54 9.80 -25.15
N VAL A 424 -12.47 10.75 -25.30
CA VAL A 424 -13.84 10.63 -24.79
C VAL A 424 -14.46 9.31 -25.28
N PHE A 425 -14.97 8.51 -24.35
CA PHE A 425 -15.53 7.19 -24.68
C PHE A 425 -16.88 7.35 -25.36
N ALA A 426 -17.04 6.76 -26.54
CA ALA A 426 -18.30 6.72 -27.26
C ALA A 426 -18.96 5.34 -27.09
N MET A 427 -20.16 5.32 -26.49
CA MET A 427 -20.89 4.07 -26.26
C MET A 427 -21.58 3.61 -27.52
N THR A 428 -21.28 2.41 -27.97
CA THR A 428 -21.97 1.76 -29.11
C THR A 428 -23.28 1.14 -28.66
N ALA A 429 -24.21 0.88 -29.61
CA ALA A 429 -25.45 0.16 -29.35
C ALA A 429 -25.20 -1.26 -28.77
N GLU A 430 -24.20 -1.96 -29.27
CA GLU A 430 -23.77 -3.27 -28.77
C GLU A 430 -23.31 -3.19 -27.31
N TYR A 431 -22.52 -2.16 -26.95
CA TYR A 431 -22.05 -1.96 -25.58
C TYR A 431 -23.21 -1.63 -24.63
N ASN A 432 -24.15 -0.76 -25.04
CA ASN A 432 -25.37 -0.49 -24.28
C ASN A 432 -26.17 -1.78 -24.05
N HIS A 433 -26.39 -2.57 -25.11
CA HIS A 433 -27.08 -3.87 -25.00
C HIS A 433 -26.37 -4.81 -24.01
N ASN A 434 -25.06 -4.87 -24.04
CA ASN A 434 -24.28 -5.69 -23.11
C ASN A 434 -24.48 -5.22 -21.66
N ILE A 435 -24.45 -3.91 -21.38
CA ILE A 435 -24.73 -3.39 -20.02
C ILE A 435 -26.13 -3.80 -19.57
N ARG A 436 -27.17 -3.67 -20.42
CA ARG A 436 -28.54 -4.10 -20.08
C ARG A 436 -28.61 -5.57 -19.69
N ARG A 437 -27.89 -6.44 -20.41
CA ARG A 437 -27.80 -7.88 -20.09
C ARG A 437 -27.11 -8.11 -18.73
N LYS A 438 -26.06 -7.37 -18.41
CA LYS A 438 -25.39 -7.44 -17.11
C LYS A 438 -26.31 -7.00 -15.98
N ILE A 439 -27.07 -5.91 -16.16
CA ILE A 439 -28.05 -5.43 -15.18
C ILE A 439 -29.10 -6.49 -14.93
N ALA A 440 -29.75 -7.02 -15.97
CA ALA A 440 -30.77 -8.06 -15.82
C ALA A 440 -30.23 -9.30 -15.10
N ALA A 441 -29.00 -9.71 -15.38
CA ALA A 441 -28.36 -10.83 -14.71
C ALA A 441 -28.03 -10.51 -13.23
N PHE A 442 -27.67 -9.27 -12.90
CA PHE A 442 -27.42 -8.83 -11.54
C PHE A 442 -28.73 -8.72 -10.75
N GLU A 443 -29.79 -8.19 -11.33
CA GLU A 443 -31.13 -8.11 -10.73
C GLU A 443 -31.66 -9.47 -10.29
N GLU A 444 -31.35 -10.54 -11.02
CA GLU A 444 -31.75 -11.92 -10.68
C GLU A 444 -30.81 -12.58 -9.66
N SER A 445 -29.68 -11.94 -9.35
CA SER A 445 -28.67 -12.50 -8.46
C SER A 445 -29.04 -12.38 -6.98
N PRO A 446 -28.57 -13.30 -6.12
CA PRO A 446 -28.79 -13.21 -4.66
C PRO A 446 -28.02 -12.05 -4.01
N GLN A 447 -27.14 -11.37 -4.73
CA GLN A 447 -26.35 -10.23 -4.23
C GLN A 447 -27.12 -8.90 -4.32
N HIS A 448 -28.11 -8.82 -5.18
CA HIS A 448 -29.00 -7.68 -5.30
C HIS A 448 -30.15 -7.76 -4.27
N ASP A 449 -30.32 -6.72 -3.49
CA ASP A 449 -31.51 -6.56 -2.65
C ASP A 449 -32.65 -6.03 -3.52
N LYS A 450 -33.74 -6.81 -3.61
CA LYS A 450 -34.91 -6.44 -4.41
C LYS A 450 -35.63 -5.13 -3.98
N THR A 451 -35.27 -4.59 -2.82
CA THR A 451 -35.75 -3.30 -2.33
C THR A 451 -34.88 -2.13 -2.76
N HIS A 452 -33.73 -2.41 -3.39
CA HIS A 452 -32.81 -1.42 -3.89
C HIS A 452 -33.10 -1.08 -5.35
N SER A 453 -32.89 0.18 -5.72
CA SER A 453 -32.78 0.62 -7.11
C SER A 453 -31.39 0.38 -7.65
N ILE A 454 -31.28 0.17 -8.97
CA ILE A 454 -29.99 0.05 -9.65
C ILE A 454 -29.67 1.35 -10.37
N GLN A 455 -28.44 1.83 -10.22
CA GLN A 455 -27.89 2.95 -10.98
C GLN A 455 -26.58 2.55 -11.66
N VAL A 456 -26.41 2.96 -12.92
CA VAL A 456 -25.21 2.67 -13.70
C VAL A 456 -24.28 3.88 -13.67
N ALA A 457 -23.04 3.64 -13.28
CA ALA A 457 -21.96 4.61 -13.28
C ALA A 457 -20.90 4.23 -14.33
N MET A 458 -20.66 5.09 -15.30
CA MET A 458 -19.58 4.94 -16.25
C MET A 458 -18.37 5.74 -15.78
N VAL A 459 -17.25 5.05 -15.51
CA VAL A 459 -15.97 5.67 -15.15
C VAL A 459 -15.05 5.60 -16.36
N ALA A 460 -14.75 6.71 -17.00
CA ALA A 460 -13.93 6.73 -18.21
C ALA A 460 -12.86 7.82 -18.15
N SER A 461 -11.65 7.53 -18.69
CA SER A 461 -10.49 8.44 -18.61
C SER A 461 -10.81 9.87 -19.03
N PHE A 462 -11.55 10.05 -20.10
CA PHE A 462 -11.95 11.36 -20.65
C PHE A 462 -13.48 11.58 -20.62
N GLY A 463 -14.20 10.81 -19.77
CA GLY A 463 -15.64 10.86 -19.68
C GLY A 463 -16.35 10.17 -20.85
N LEU A 464 -17.67 10.37 -20.94
CA LEU A 464 -18.59 9.71 -21.86
C LEU A 464 -19.15 10.73 -22.87
N ALA A 465 -19.08 10.41 -24.15
CA ALA A 465 -19.74 11.20 -25.18
C ALA A 465 -21.27 11.06 -25.06
N LYS A 466 -21.98 12.18 -25.09
CA LYS A 466 -23.45 12.18 -25.13
C LYS A 466 -23.95 11.59 -26.46
N GLY A 467 -24.93 10.71 -26.39
CA GLY A 467 -25.50 10.05 -27.57
C GLY A 467 -26.70 9.17 -27.20
N GLU A 468 -27.38 8.66 -28.24
CA GLU A 468 -28.59 7.86 -28.09
C GLU A 468 -28.35 6.55 -27.26
N ASN A 469 -27.11 6.03 -27.27
CA ASN A 469 -26.78 4.79 -26.58
C ASN A 469 -26.40 5.01 -25.10
N THR A 470 -26.48 6.24 -24.58
CA THR A 470 -26.08 6.53 -23.18
C THR A 470 -27.23 6.66 -22.23
N ASP A 471 -28.44 6.34 -22.65
CA ASP A 471 -29.70 6.44 -21.88
C ASP A 471 -29.72 5.62 -20.60
N ILE A 472 -28.93 4.53 -20.56
CA ILE A 472 -28.81 3.64 -19.40
C ILE A 472 -27.87 4.16 -18.31
N VAL A 473 -27.01 5.15 -18.63
CA VAL A 473 -25.98 5.66 -17.72
C VAL A 473 -26.56 6.78 -16.87
N ASN A 474 -26.57 6.58 -15.56
CA ASN A 474 -27.05 7.56 -14.58
C ASN A 474 -25.95 8.54 -14.16
N HIS A 475 -24.72 8.06 -14.05
CA HIS A 475 -23.58 8.83 -13.58
C HIS A 475 -22.38 8.66 -14.51
N VAL A 476 -21.67 9.75 -14.74
CA VAL A 476 -20.41 9.75 -15.50
C VAL A 476 -19.32 10.29 -14.57
N VAL A 477 -18.27 9.51 -14.40
CA VAL A 477 -17.07 9.89 -13.64
C VAL A 477 -15.89 9.91 -14.61
N SER A 478 -15.14 11.00 -14.60
CA SER A 478 -13.91 11.14 -15.39
C SER A 478 -12.68 10.82 -14.56
N LEU A 479 -11.54 10.66 -15.21
CA LEU A 479 -10.26 10.53 -14.51
C LEU A 479 -9.98 11.76 -13.62
N ASP A 480 -10.38 12.95 -14.02
CA ASP A 480 -10.19 14.18 -13.24
C ASP A 480 -10.86 14.12 -11.86
N ASP A 481 -12.00 13.46 -11.77
CA ASP A 481 -12.74 13.30 -10.52
C ASP A 481 -12.00 12.39 -9.52
N LEU A 482 -11.19 11.43 -10.01
CA LEU A 482 -10.36 10.55 -9.17
C LEU A 482 -9.17 11.29 -8.51
N PHE A 483 -8.85 12.50 -8.96
CA PHE A 483 -7.88 13.36 -8.26
C PHE A 483 -8.49 14.07 -7.05
N GLY A 484 -9.81 13.95 -6.84
CA GLY A 484 -10.54 14.59 -5.75
C GLY A 484 -10.87 16.06 -6.03
N SER A 485 -11.82 16.60 -5.28
CA SER A 485 -12.14 18.03 -5.32
C SER A 485 -10.91 18.87 -4.92
N ARG A 486 -10.67 19.92 -5.70
CA ARG A 486 -9.61 20.92 -5.48
C ARG A 486 -9.78 21.67 -4.17
#